data_2ac8b46e1bc722b1f3f9326f19b8a379
#
_entry.id   2ac8b46e1bc722b1f3f9326f19b8a379
#
_cell.length_a   1.000
_cell.length_b   1.000
_cell.length_c   1.000
_cell.angle_alpha   90.00
_cell.angle_beta   90.00
_cell.angle_gamma   90.00
#
_symmetry.space_group_name_H-M   'P 1'
#
loop_
_entity.id
_entity.type
_entity.pdbx_description
1 polymer ?
#
loop_
_entity_poly.entity_id
_entity_poly.type
_entity_poly.pdbx_seq_one_letter_code
_entity_poly.pdbx_strand_id
1 'polypeptide(L)'
;MERSNIEKIAQSAEDRLLLAKLWDKINAGMRKNIPAATCFLSPRELEMAKYLFGEQESLYAFGGYEDAERKMLIFLPDYLGEASLYGEDSPCVCLRAAFFQGDSPSHRDFLGALMGAGVGRETVGDICVDKGSCDFFVMSEIAPYLLQTFTSAGRTKLHLSQIPLSDVHIPEPEIKEIRDTLASLRLDSVVSSGFRIGRSLAAQYVTAGKAAIDGLPCEKPDKPVPEGAKISVRGLGKIKLAAINGRTKKDRISVVIHRYV
;
A
#
# COMPACT_ATOMS: atom_id res chain seq x y z
N MET A 1 -4.11 17.15 20.04
CA MET A 1 -3.80 17.23 18.59
C MET A 1 -4.56 18.38 17.99
N GLU A 2 -3.97 19.13 17.06
CA GLU A 2 -4.60 20.32 16.51
C GLU A 2 -4.74 20.21 15.00
N ARG A 3 -5.91 20.61 14.49
CA ARG A 3 -6.17 20.74 13.04
C ARG A 3 -5.15 21.67 12.34
N SER A 4 -4.56 22.60 13.09
CA SER A 4 -3.48 23.50 12.63
C SER A 4 -2.25 22.79 12.11
N ASN A 5 -2.01 21.52 12.51
CA ASN A 5 -0.87 20.74 12.02
C ASN A 5 -1.02 20.29 10.56
N ILE A 6 -2.24 20.33 10.00
CA ILE A 6 -2.49 19.96 8.58
C ILE A 6 -1.63 20.82 7.65
N GLU A 7 -1.52 22.13 7.92
CA GLU A 7 -0.72 23.06 7.09
C GLU A 7 0.78 22.75 7.11
N LYS A 8 1.27 22.11 8.16
CA LYS A 8 2.70 21.73 8.29
C LYS A 8 3.01 20.41 7.60
N ILE A 9 1.99 19.53 7.45
CA ILE A 9 2.14 18.18 6.92
C ILE A 9 1.86 18.15 5.41
N ALA A 10 0.84 18.90 4.98
CA ALA A 10 0.38 18.92 3.60
C ALA A 10 1.42 19.56 2.66
N GLN A 11 1.72 18.88 1.56
CA GLN A 11 2.63 19.36 0.52
C GLN A 11 1.86 19.93 -0.68
N SER A 12 0.54 19.67 -0.77
CA SER A 12 -0.33 20.13 -1.86
C SER A 12 -1.72 20.52 -1.33
N ALA A 13 -2.53 21.17 -2.18
CA ALA A 13 -3.93 21.46 -1.85
C ALA A 13 -4.75 20.16 -1.68
N GLU A 14 -4.43 19.12 -2.46
CA GLU A 14 -5.07 17.81 -2.38
C GLU A 14 -4.77 17.13 -1.04
N ASP A 15 -3.50 17.19 -0.58
CA ASP A 15 -3.12 16.68 0.75
C ASP A 15 -3.89 17.38 1.87
N ARG A 16 -4.05 18.72 1.79
CA ARG A 16 -4.81 19.48 2.80
C ARG A 16 -6.27 19.03 2.85
N LEU A 17 -6.89 18.88 1.69
CA LEU A 17 -8.27 18.45 1.60
C LEU A 17 -8.45 17.02 2.14
N LEU A 18 -7.53 16.12 1.78
CA LEU A 18 -7.52 14.75 2.28
C LEU A 18 -7.39 14.76 3.81
N LEU A 19 -6.33 15.36 4.35
CA LEU A 19 -6.06 15.40 5.79
C LEU A 19 -7.20 16.05 6.58
N ALA A 20 -7.84 17.09 6.03
CA ALA A 20 -9.01 17.71 6.66
C ALA A 20 -10.20 16.73 6.75
N LYS A 21 -10.50 15.99 5.66
CA LYS A 21 -11.55 14.97 5.66
C LYS A 21 -11.27 13.84 6.65
N LEU A 22 -10.01 13.36 6.70
CA LEU A 22 -9.60 12.33 7.66
C LEU A 22 -9.77 12.82 9.09
N TRP A 23 -9.30 14.05 9.37
CA TRP A 23 -9.42 14.69 10.66
C TRP A 23 -10.88 14.78 11.12
N ASP A 24 -11.75 15.32 10.29
CA ASP A 24 -13.15 15.52 10.61
C ASP A 24 -13.86 14.18 10.89
N LYS A 25 -13.58 13.14 10.07
CA LYS A 25 -14.19 11.80 10.21
C LYS A 25 -13.76 11.10 11.50
N ILE A 26 -12.44 11.01 11.73
CA ILE A 26 -11.88 10.33 12.91
C ILE A 26 -12.27 11.06 14.21
N ASN A 27 -12.15 12.40 14.26
CA ASN A 27 -12.54 13.16 15.46
C ASN A 27 -14.06 13.13 15.74
N ALA A 28 -14.89 13.00 14.70
CA ALA A 28 -16.32 12.81 14.90
C ALA A 28 -16.61 11.46 15.59
N GLY A 29 -15.90 10.38 15.17
CA GLY A 29 -15.96 9.08 15.81
C GLY A 29 -15.49 9.15 17.28
N MET A 30 -14.32 9.72 17.52
CA MET A 30 -13.75 9.88 18.86
C MET A 30 -14.70 10.65 19.80
N ARG A 31 -15.26 11.78 19.36
CA ARG A 31 -16.18 12.59 20.19
C ARG A 31 -17.49 11.88 20.53
N LYS A 32 -17.95 11.03 19.61
CA LYS A 32 -19.21 10.27 19.81
C LYS A 32 -18.97 8.90 20.44
N ASN A 33 -17.72 8.51 20.62
CA ASN A 33 -17.29 7.17 21.03
C ASN A 33 -17.93 6.06 20.18
N ILE A 34 -17.87 6.24 18.84
CA ILE A 34 -18.34 5.26 17.85
C ILE A 34 -17.23 4.94 16.84
N PRO A 35 -17.20 3.71 16.28
CA PRO A 35 -16.23 3.34 15.27
C PRO A 35 -16.23 4.33 14.08
N ALA A 36 -15.06 4.66 13.59
CA ALA A 36 -14.91 5.53 12.41
C ALA A 36 -13.72 5.06 11.56
N ALA A 37 -13.96 4.86 10.28
CA ALA A 37 -12.94 4.43 9.34
C ALA A 37 -12.77 5.46 8.22
N THR A 38 -11.53 5.71 7.80
CA THR A 38 -11.24 6.54 6.61
C THR A 38 -11.54 5.76 5.32
N CYS A 39 -11.29 6.37 4.17
CA CYS A 39 -11.09 5.62 2.92
C CYS A 39 -9.75 4.87 2.94
N PHE A 40 -9.47 4.05 1.91
CA PHE A 40 -8.17 3.45 1.71
C PHE A 40 -7.12 4.50 1.33
N LEU A 41 -6.05 4.54 2.08
CA LEU A 41 -4.93 5.44 1.93
C LEU A 41 -3.76 4.71 1.25
N SER A 42 -3.05 5.40 0.38
CA SER A 42 -1.74 4.95 -0.08
C SER A 42 -0.74 4.97 1.08
N PRO A 43 0.42 4.28 0.98
CA PRO A 43 1.44 4.32 2.02
C PRO A 43 1.84 5.75 2.42
N ARG A 44 2.00 6.66 1.43
CA ARG A 44 2.30 8.08 1.68
C ARG A 44 1.20 8.79 2.47
N GLU A 45 -0.04 8.60 2.08
CA GLU A 45 -1.20 9.22 2.74
C GLU A 45 -1.39 8.69 4.16
N LEU A 46 -1.15 7.39 4.35
CA LEU A 46 -1.19 6.76 5.67
C LEU A 46 -0.12 7.32 6.61
N GLU A 47 1.11 7.52 6.12
CA GLU A 47 2.17 8.14 6.94
C GLU A 47 1.84 9.59 7.30
N MET A 48 1.27 10.37 6.38
CA MET A 48 0.77 11.72 6.69
C MET A 48 -0.35 11.68 7.74
N ALA A 49 -1.27 10.71 7.64
CA ALA A 49 -2.35 10.54 8.61
C ALA A 49 -1.80 10.13 9.99
N LYS A 50 -0.86 9.20 10.06
CA LYS A 50 -0.18 8.82 11.31
C LYS A 50 0.53 10.01 11.95
N TYR A 51 1.22 10.83 11.15
CA TYR A 51 1.86 12.03 11.67
C TYR A 51 0.85 13.06 12.21
N LEU A 52 -0.32 13.19 11.56
CA LEU A 52 -1.40 14.09 11.99
C LEU A 52 -2.02 13.65 13.32
N PHE A 53 -2.30 12.35 13.46
CA PHE A 53 -2.98 11.81 14.63
C PHE A 53 -2.04 11.38 15.76
N GLY A 54 -0.75 11.16 15.46
CA GLY A 54 0.21 10.58 16.39
C GLY A 54 -0.09 9.12 16.71
N GLU A 55 0.72 8.55 17.58
CA GLU A 55 0.50 7.19 18.08
C GLU A 55 -0.64 7.18 19.10
N GLN A 56 -1.67 6.41 18.84
CA GLN A 56 -2.82 6.19 19.73
C GLN A 56 -3.23 4.72 19.66
N GLU A 57 -3.43 4.11 20.83
CA GLU A 57 -3.86 2.70 20.95
C GLU A 57 -5.22 2.41 20.32
N SER A 58 -6.06 3.44 20.18
CA SER A 58 -7.40 3.34 19.57
C SER A 58 -7.43 3.51 18.05
N LEU A 59 -6.26 3.78 17.41
CA LEU A 59 -6.15 3.96 15.97
C LEU A 59 -5.41 2.80 15.32
N TYR A 60 -6.09 2.13 14.39
CA TYR A 60 -5.60 0.98 13.68
C TYR A 60 -5.42 1.29 12.19
N ALA A 61 -4.30 0.84 11.62
CA ALA A 61 -4.08 0.87 10.18
C ALA A 61 -4.42 -0.50 9.59
N PHE A 62 -5.57 -0.63 8.93
CA PHE A 62 -6.13 -1.90 8.51
C PHE A 62 -6.44 -1.90 7.00
N GLY A 63 -6.04 -2.95 6.30
CA GLY A 63 -6.29 -3.11 4.86
C GLY A 63 -6.88 -4.47 4.48
N GLY A 64 -7.39 -5.23 5.49
CA GLY A 64 -7.98 -6.55 5.30
C GLY A 64 -7.01 -7.71 5.56
N TYR A 65 -5.69 -7.46 5.53
CA TYR A 65 -4.64 -8.42 5.87
C TYR A 65 -3.38 -7.66 6.36
N GLU A 66 -2.44 -8.38 6.98
CA GLU A 66 -1.31 -7.78 7.72
C GLU A 66 -0.42 -6.90 6.84
N ASP A 67 0.02 -7.43 5.69
CA ASP A 67 0.96 -6.77 4.78
C ASP A 67 0.29 -5.88 3.72
N ALA A 68 -0.99 -5.53 3.90
CA ALA A 68 -1.71 -4.68 2.96
C ALA A 68 -0.94 -3.38 2.70
N GLU A 69 -0.79 -3.03 1.41
CA GLU A 69 -0.12 -1.80 0.99
C GLU A 69 -1.04 -0.58 1.18
N ARG A 70 -2.31 -0.75 0.82
CA ARG A 70 -3.34 0.29 1.05
C ARG A 70 -4.13 -0.05 2.30
N LYS A 71 -4.16 0.88 3.23
CA LYS A 71 -4.83 0.70 4.53
C LYS A 71 -5.77 1.85 4.83
N MET A 72 -6.84 1.56 5.53
CA MET A 72 -7.69 2.55 6.17
C MET A 72 -7.12 2.90 7.54
N LEU A 73 -7.27 4.13 8.00
CA LEU A 73 -7.08 4.48 9.40
C LEU A 73 -8.43 4.36 10.09
N ILE A 74 -8.49 3.54 11.14
CA ILE A 74 -9.74 3.20 11.85
C ILE A 74 -9.61 3.56 13.31
N PHE A 75 -10.57 4.33 13.80
CA PHE A 75 -10.77 4.54 15.23
C PHE A 75 -11.71 3.48 15.78
N LEU A 76 -11.26 2.75 16.81
CA LEU A 76 -12.08 1.84 17.60
C LEU A 76 -12.26 2.44 18.99
N PRO A 77 -13.53 2.56 19.47
CA PRO A 77 -13.82 2.90 20.86
C PRO A 77 -13.31 1.82 21.82
N ASP A 78 -13.15 2.15 23.07
CA ASP A 78 -12.63 1.28 24.14
C ASP A 78 -13.45 0.00 24.40
N TYR A 79 -14.72 -0.02 23.97
CA TYR A 79 -15.59 -1.22 24.05
C TYR A 79 -15.40 -2.19 22.86
N LEU A 80 -14.58 -1.84 21.86
CA LEU A 80 -14.26 -2.69 20.71
C LEU A 80 -12.76 -2.98 20.68
N GLY A 81 -12.41 -4.24 20.44
CA GLY A 81 -11.03 -4.66 20.22
C GLY A 81 -10.69 -4.85 18.74
N GLU A 82 -9.43 -5.06 18.43
CA GLU A 82 -8.91 -5.29 17.07
C GLU A 82 -9.63 -6.43 16.34
N ALA A 83 -10.11 -7.45 17.07
CA ALA A 83 -10.89 -8.55 16.51
C ALA A 83 -12.15 -8.09 15.76
N SER A 84 -12.74 -6.94 16.13
CA SER A 84 -13.89 -6.36 15.43
C SER A 84 -13.59 -5.95 13.99
N LEU A 85 -12.33 -5.72 13.65
CA LEU A 85 -11.91 -5.41 12.26
C LEU A 85 -12.08 -6.58 11.29
N TYR A 86 -12.19 -7.81 11.82
CA TYR A 86 -12.39 -9.03 11.04
C TYR A 86 -13.84 -9.55 11.13
N GLY A 87 -14.71 -8.85 11.84
CA GLY A 87 -16.12 -9.21 12.02
C GLY A 87 -17.03 -8.75 10.87
N GLU A 88 -18.33 -9.00 11.04
CA GLU A 88 -19.37 -8.65 10.06
C GLU A 88 -19.47 -7.13 9.82
N ASP A 89 -19.23 -6.33 10.88
CA ASP A 89 -19.26 -4.87 10.81
C ASP A 89 -17.92 -4.25 10.38
N SER A 90 -17.00 -5.05 9.83
CA SER A 90 -15.73 -4.54 9.31
C SER A 90 -15.96 -3.47 8.24
N PRO A 91 -15.28 -2.32 8.31
CA PRO A 91 -15.35 -1.30 7.26
C PRO A 91 -14.68 -1.74 5.95
N CYS A 92 -13.91 -2.84 5.98
CA CYS A 92 -13.20 -3.43 4.87
C CYS A 92 -13.66 -4.85 4.65
N VAL A 93 -14.04 -5.19 3.43
CA VAL A 93 -14.40 -6.55 3.02
C VAL A 93 -13.55 -7.00 1.83
N CYS A 94 -13.42 -8.32 1.68
CA CYS A 94 -12.77 -8.91 0.52
C CYS A 94 -13.82 -9.45 -0.45
N LEU A 95 -13.69 -9.08 -1.72
CA LEU A 95 -14.43 -9.67 -2.83
C LEU A 95 -13.49 -10.55 -3.63
N ARG A 96 -13.90 -11.79 -3.86
CA ARG A 96 -13.23 -12.74 -4.76
C ARG A 96 -13.91 -12.73 -6.12
N ALA A 97 -13.15 -12.41 -7.15
CA ALA A 97 -13.55 -12.56 -8.53
C ALA A 97 -12.96 -13.86 -9.09
N ALA A 98 -13.79 -14.87 -9.32
CA ALA A 98 -13.39 -16.08 -10.01
C ALA A 98 -13.54 -15.90 -11.53
N PHE A 99 -12.57 -16.43 -12.29
CA PHE A 99 -12.58 -16.39 -13.76
C PHE A 99 -11.94 -17.64 -14.37
N PHE A 100 -12.06 -17.79 -15.68
CA PHE A 100 -11.49 -18.96 -16.37
C PHE A 100 -9.95 -18.97 -16.26
N GLN A 101 -9.38 -20.10 -15.84
CA GLN A 101 -7.92 -20.24 -15.61
C GLN A 101 -7.05 -20.00 -16.86
N GLY A 102 -7.64 -20.05 -18.05
CA GLY A 102 -6.97 -19.71 -19.31
C GLY A 102 -6.87 -18.20 -19.57
N ASP A 103 -7.61 -17.39 -18.82
CA ASP A 103 -7.53 -15.94 -18.88
C ASP A 103 -6.40 -15.44 -17.97
N SER A 104 -5.83 -14.29 -18.30
CA SER A 104 -4.73 -13.68 -17.56
C SER A 104 -4.97 -12.17 -17.38
N PRO A 105 -6.07 -11.78 -16.71
CA PRO A 105 -6.32 -10.38 -16.44
C PRO A 105 -5.25 -9.84 -15.50
N SER A 106 -4.76 -8.65 -15.79
CA SER A 106 -3.75 -7.98 -14.97
C SER A 106 -4.39 -7.14 -13.86
N HIS A 107 -3.59 -6.73 -12.87
CA HIS A 107 -3.98 -5.72 -11.88
C HIS A 107 -4.59 -4.46 -12.55
N ARG A 108 -4.04 -4.03 -13.70
CA ARG A 108 -4.54 -2.85 -14.43
C ARG A 108 -5.92 -3.07 -15.01
N ASP A 109 -6.23 -4.28 -15.47
CA ASP A 109 -7.55 -4.60 -16.02
C ASP A 109 -8.61 -4.53 -14.92
N PHE A 110 -8.33 -5.09 -13.73
CA PHE A 110 -9.21 -4.97 -12.57
C PHE A 110 -9.37 -3.50 -12.13
N LEU A 111 -8.28 -2.79 -11.93
CA LEU A 111 -8.32 -1.39 -11.51
C LEU A 111 -9.07 -0.51 -12.52
N GLY A 112 -8.78 -0.68 -13.82
CA GLY A 112 -9.43 0.07 -14.88
C GLY A 112 -10.93 -0.22 -14.95
N ALA A 113 -11.34 -1.48 -14.79
CA ALA A 113 -12.74 -1.88 -14.79
C ALA A 113 -13.49 -1.33 -13.56
N LEU A 114 -12.89 -1.35 -12.36
CA LEU A 114 -13.46 -0.74 -11.15
C LEU A 114 -13.66 0.77 -11.31
N MET A 115 -12.65 1.48 -11.84
CA MET A 115 -12.77 2.91 -12.13
C MET A 115 -13.84 3.18 -13.20
N GLY A 116 -13.91 2.32 -14.24
CA GLY A 116 -14.94 2.39 -15.28
C GLY A 116 -16.36 2.13 -14.77
N ALA A 117 -16.51 1.37 -13.69
CA ALA A 117 -17.77 1.16 -12.99
C ALA A 117 -18.17 2.34 -12.06
N GLY A 118 -17.42 3.45 -12.08
CA GLY A 118 -17.67 4.62 -11.25
C GLY A 118 -17.19 4.52 -9.81
N VAL A 119 -16.40 3.52 -9.48
CA VAL A 119 -15.84 3.30 -8.13
C VAL A 119 -14.61 4.20 -7.95
N GLY A 120 -14.56 4.99 -6.89
CA GLY A 120 -13.40 5.83 -6.58
C GLY A 120 -12.20 5.00 -6.13
N ARG A 121 -10.97 5.40 -6.51
CA ARG A 121 -9.75 4.67 -6.12
C ARG A 121 -9.57 4.58 -4.61
N GLU A 122 -10.04 5.59 -3.89
CA GLU A 122 -9.99 5.68 -2.44
C GLU A 122 -10.90 4.67 -1.72
N THR A 123 -11.88 4.09 -2.43
CA THR A 123 -12.75 3.05 -1.86
C THR A 123 -12.23 1.63 -2.11
N VAL A 124 -11.11 1.50 -2.84
CA VAL A 124 -10.49 0.22 -3.20
C VAL A 124 -9.12 0.11 -2.53
N GLY A 125 -8.91 -1.00 -1.83
CA GLY A 125 -7.65 -1.41 -1.24
C GLY A 125 -6.70 -2.06 -2.24
N ASP A 126 -6.07 -3.14 -1.81
CA ASP A 126 -5.19 -3.95 -2.64
C ASP A 126 -5.99 -4.88 -3.57
N ILE A 127 -5.39 -5.18 -4.72
CA ILE A 127 -5.94 -6.09 -5.74
C ILE A 127 -4.90 -7.18 -5.95
N CYS A 128 -5.23 -8.40 -5.54
CA CYS A 128 -4.34 -9.56 -5.53
C CYS A 128 -4.79 -10.54 -6.61
N VAL A 129 -4.18 -10.45 -7.79
CA VAL A 129 -4.50 -11.31 -8.93
C VAL A 129 -3.69 -12.60 -8.85
N ASP A 130 -4.36 -13.73 -8.97
CA ASP A 130 -3.79 -15.07 -9.03
C ASP A 130 -4.36 -15.85 -10.23
N LYS A 131 -3.95 -17.11 -10.40
CA LYS A 131 -4.47 -17.99 -11.46
C LYS A 131 -5.94 -18.35 -11.18
N GLY A 132 -6.83 -17.88 -12.06
CA GLY A 132 -8.26 -18.19 -12.00
C GLY A 132 -9.05 -17.40 -10.97
N SER A 133 -8.42 -16.54 -10.17
CA SER A 133 -9.11 -15.69 -9.20
C SER A 133 -8.37 -14.38 -8.95
N CYS A 134 -9.11 -13.41 -8.41
CA CYS A 134 -8.55 -12.17 -7.90
C CYS A 134 -9.27 -11.81 -6.61
N ASP A 135 -8.52 -11.69 -5.51
CA ASP A 135 -9.03 -11.19 -4.26
C ASP A 135 -8.74 -9.68 -4.19
N PHE A 136 -9.76 -8.88 -3.96
CA PHE A 136 -9.59 -7.44 -3.85
C PHE A 136 -10.41 -6.86 -2.71
N PHE A 137 -9.83 -5.87 -2.05
CA PHE A 137 -10.39 -5.27 -0.86
C PHE A 137 -11.14 -4.00 -1.21
N VAL A 138 -12.30 -3.82 -0.60
CA VAL A 138 -13.14 -2.64 -0.81
C VAL A 138 -13.76 -2.18 0.50
N MET A 139 -14.18 -0.91 0.53
CA MET A 139 -15.03 -0.44 1.61
C MET A 139 -16.34 -1.24 1.61
N SER A 140 -16.81 -1.65 2.79
CA SER A 140 -18.03 -2.47 2.94
C SER A 140 -19.25 -1.82 2.28
N GLU A 141 -19.33 -0.49 2.28
CA GLU A 141 -20.43 0.29 1.69
C GLU A 141 -20.62 0.06 0.19
N ILE A 142 -19.52 -0.21 -0.56
CA ILE A 142 -19.60 -0.39 -2.02
C ILE A 142 -19.68 -1.85 -2.46
N ALA A 143 -19.45 -2.80 -1.55
CA ALA A 143 -19.46 -4.23 -1.88
C ALA A 143 -20.79 -4.72 -2.48
N PRO A 144 -21.99 -4.34 -1.94
CA PRO A 144 -23.26 -4.76 -2.53
C PRO A 144 -23.45 -4.28 -3.98
N TYR A 145 -22.99 -3.06 -4.28
CA TYR A 145 -23.02 -2.54 -5.64
C TYR A 145 -22.12 -3.35 -6.59
N LEU A 146 -20.89 -3.62 -6.18
CA LEU A 146 -19.95 -4.40 -6.99
C LEU A 146 -20.42 -5.84 -7.20
N LEU A 147 -20.96 -6.50 -6.18
CA LEU A 147 -21.50 -7.85 -6.30
C LEU A 147 -22.61 -7.96 -7.36
N GLN A 148 -23.35 -6.90 -7.61
CA GLN A 148 -24.43 -6.87 -8.59
C GLN A 148 -23.95 -6.42 -9.99
N THR A 149 -22.96 -5.56 -10.07
CA THR A 149 -22.64 -4.85 -11.32
C THR A 149 -21.28 -5.19 -11.92
N PHE A 150 -20.33 -5.67 -11.12
CA PHE A 150 -18.95 -5.90 -11.57
C PHE A 150 -18.79 -7.31 -12.14
N THR A 151 -19.03 -7.45 -13.44
CA THR A 151 -19.10 -8.76 -14.13
C THR A 151 -17.95 -9.03 -15.08
N SER A 152 -17.04 -8.07 -15.28
CA SER A 152 -15.87 -8.25 -16.15
C SER A 152 -14.71 -7.32 -15.81
N ALA A 153 -13.48 -7.78 -16.05
CA ALA A 153 -12.27 -6.99 -16.04
C ALA A 153 -11.57 -7.12 -17.40
N GLY A 154 -11.50 -6.03 -18.16
CA GLY A 154 -11.07 -6.06 -19.52
C GLY A 154 -11.97 -7.00 -20.38
N ARG A 155 -11.38 -8.07 -20.92
CA ARG A 155 -12.11 -9.10 -21.72
C ARG A 155 -12.56 -10.29 -20.89
N THR A 156 -12.09 -10.41 -19.66
CA THR A 156 -12.34 -11.55 -18.78
C THR A 156 -13.67 -11.40 -18.06
N LYS A 157 -14.52 -12.42 -18.14
CA LYS A 157 -15.77 -12.52 -17.37
C LYS A 157 -15.47 -12.92 -15.95
N LEU A 158 -16.17 -12.34 -14.99
CA LEU A 158 -15.97 -12.53 -13.56
C LEU A 158 -17.23 -13.07 -12.89
N HIS A 159 -17.02 -13.91 -11.89
CA HIS A 159 -18.03 -14.29 -10.91
C HIS A 159 -17.59 -13.81 -9.54
N LEU A 160 -18.30 -12.82 -8.99
CA LEU A 160 -17.98 -12.22 -7.71
C LEU A 160 -18.69 -12.92 -6.56
N SER A 161 -17.95 -13.06 -5.47
CA SER A 161 -18.48 -13.43 -4.15
C SER A 161 -17.74 -12.65 -3.05
N GLN A 162 -18.43 -12.33 -1.97
CA GLN A 162 -17.76 -11.85 -0.76
C GLN A 162 -17.24 -13.06 0.01
N ILE A 163 -16.00 -12.97 0.49
CA ILE A 163 -15.36 -14.02 1.28
C ILE A 163 -14.94 -13.48 2.65
N PRO A 164 -14.90 -14.34 3.69
CA PRO A 164 -14.28 -13.97 4.97
C PRO A 164 -12.84 -13.55 4.79
N LEU A 165 -12.37 -12.59 5.60
CA LEU A 165 -10.97 -12.14 5.54
C LEU A 165 -9.98 -13.25 5.93
N SER A 166 -10.41 -14.26 6.68
CA SER A 166 -9.63 -15.48 6.97
C SER A 166 -9.34 -16.34 5.74
N ASP A 167 -10.17 -16.26 4.70
CA ASP A 167 -10.12 -17.11 3.51
C ASP A 167 -9.41 -16.42 2.34
N VAL A 168 -8.87 -15.23 2.61
CA VAL A 168 -8.13 -14.45 1.60
C VAL A 168 -6.84 -15.17 1.24
N HIS A 169 -6.60 -15.29 -0.05
CA HIS A 169 -5.33 -15.78 -0.58
C HIS A 169 -4.52 -14.63 -1.15
N ILE A 170 -3.41 -14.32 -0.49
CA ILE A 170 -2.45 -13.34 -1.00
C ILE A 170 -1.37 -14.11 -1.74
N PRO A 171 -1.26 -13.98 -3.07
CA PRO A 171 -0.21 -14.62 -3.83
C PRO A 171 1.16 -14.17 -3.31
N GLU A 172 2.05 -15.11 -3.09
CA GLU A 172 3.42 -14.75 -2.77
C GLU A 172 4.03 -14.01 -3.97
N PRO A 173 4.57 -12.82 -3.76
CA PRO A 173 5.19 -12.08 -4.85
C PRO A 173 6.38 -12.86 -5.40
N GLU A 174 6.51 -12.98 -6.71
CA GLU A 174 7.71 -13.51 -7.30
C GLU A 174 8.89 -12.59 -6.94
N ILE A 175 9.82 -13.15 -6.13
CA ILE A 175 10.97 -12.42 -5.64
C ILE A 175 12.23 -12.96 -6.31
N LYS A 176 12.97 -12.06 -6.94
CA LYS A 176 14.34 -12.33 -7.38
C LYS A 176 15.31 -11.83 -6.33
N GLU A 177 15.97 -12.75 -5.65
CA GLU A 177 17.04 -12.41 -4.70
C GLU A 177 18.30 -11.93 -5.44
N ILE A 178 18.83 -10.80 -5.02
CA ILE A 178 20.07 -10.20 -5.56
C ILE A 178 21.03 -10.04 -4.39
N ARG A 179 22.16 -10.74 -4.44
CA ARG A 179 23.26 -10.56 -3.50
C ARG A 179 24.31 -9.69 -4.13
N ASP A 180 24.72 -8.63 -3.44
CA ASP A 180 25.71 -7.67 -3.96
C ASP A 180 26.50 -7.06 -2.80
N THR A 181 27.53 -6.29 -3.15
CA THR A 181 28.30 -5.51 -2.19
C THR A 181 28.31 -4.04 -2.57
N LEU A 182 27.91 -3.19 -1.66
CA LEU A 182 27.78 -1.74 -1.87
C LEU A 182 28.90 -0.99 -1.12
N ALA A 183 29.37 0.12 -1.67
CA ALA A 183 30.29 1.01 -0.96
C ALA A 183 29.57 1.77 0.18
N SER A 184 28.26 2.02 0.03
CA SER A 184 27.41 2.67 1.01
C SER A 184 25.95 2.31 0.77
N LEU A 185 25.12 2.40 1.82
CA LEU A 185 23.67 2.14 1.76
C LEU A 185 22.87 3.36 1.26
N ARG A 186 23.41 4.12 0.33
CA ARG A 186 22.75 5.26 -0.29
C ARG A 186 21.67 4.78 -1.26
N LEU A 187 20.60 5.55 -1.40
CA LEU A 187 19.48 5.22 -2.27
C LEU A 187 19.90 4.98 -3.71
N ASP A 188 20.79 5.83 -4.26
CA ASP A 188 21.34 5.64 -5.62
C ASP A 188 22.09 4.30 -5.79
N SER A 189 22.80 3.86 -4.77
CA SER A 189 23.57 2.61 -4.78
C SER A 189 22.66 1.39 -4.67
N VAL A 190 21.65 1.43 -3.79
CA VAL A 190 20.69 0.33 -3.60
C VAL A 190 19.81 0.19 -4.85
N VAL A 191 19.32 1.29 -5.42
CA VAL A 191 18.54 1.31 -6.67
C VAL A 191 19.37 0.76 -7.83
N SER A 192 20.63 1.20 -7.97
CA SER A 192 21.56 0.72 -9.01
C SER A 192 21.75 -0.79 -8.95
N SER A 193 22.01 -1.33 -7.77
CA SER A 193 22.20 -2.77 -7.54
C SER A 193 20.90 -3.56 -7.78
N GLY A 194 19.80 -3.14 -7.18
CA GLY A 194 18.52 -3.85 -7.22
C GLY A 194 17.87 -3.93 -8.59
N PHE A 195 18.06 -2.90 -9.41
CA PHE A 195 17.54 -2.88 -10.79
C PHE A 195 18.61 -3.20 -11.86
N ARG A 196 19.87 -3.41 -11.43
CA ARG A 196 21.01 -3.68 -12.32
C ARG A 196 21.20 -2.59 -13.39
N ILE A 197 21.12 -1.33 -12.98
CA ILE A 197 21.32 -0.15 -13.81
C ILE A 197 22.57 0.63 -13.36
N GLY A 198 23.11 1.48 -14.23
CA GLY A 198 24.23 2.34 -13.86
C GLY A 198 23.87 3.31 -12.73
N ARG A 199 24.80 3.57 -11.81
CA ARG A 199 24.59 4.44 -10.65
C ARG A 199 24.15 5.86 -11.04
N SER A 200 24.72 6.42 -12.13
CA SER A 200 24.31 7.74 -12.63
C SER A 200 22.84 7.75 -13.06
N LEU A 201 22.38 6.68 -13.71
CA LEU A 201 20.97 6.54 -14.09
C LEU A 201 20.08 6.36 -12.87
N ALA A 202 20.50 5.57 -11.87
CA ALA A 202 19.78 5.45 -10.60
C ALA A 202 19.62 6.80 -9.90
N ALA A 203 20.70 7.60 -9.84
CA ALA A 203 20.63 8.95 -9.28
C ALA A 203 19.67 9.86 -10.06
N GLN A 204 19.61 9.75 -11.40
CA GLN A 204 18.65 10.50 -12.23
C GLN A 204 17.19 10.12 -11.91
N TYR A 205 16.90 8.84 -11.72
CA TYR A 205 15.54 8.42 -11.31
C TYR A 205 15.15 9.01 -9.96
N VAL A 206 16.10 9.05 -9.00
CA VAL A 206 15.86 9.61 -7.67
C VAL A 206 15.64 11.11 -7.74
N THR A 207 16.54 11.87 -8.37
CA THR A 207 16.44 13.35 -8.49
C THR A 207 15.23 13.80 -9.31
N ALA A 208 14.74 12.94 -10.22
CA ALA A 208 13.51 13.21 -10.98
C ALA A 208 12.22 12.91 -10.19
N GLY A 209 12.31 12.66 -8.86
CA GLY A 209 11.15 12.37 -8.02
C GLY A 209 10.43 11.06 -8.36
N LYS A 210 11.13 10.10 -9.00
CA LYS A 210 10.55 8.81 -9.39
C LYS A 210 10.75 7.71 -8.35
N ALA A 211 11.56 7.97 -7.31
CA ALA A 211 11.85 7.02 -6.25
C ALA A 211 11.07 7.35 -4.97
N ALA A 212 10.64 6.31 -4.26
CA ALA A 212 10.06 6.42 -2.92
C ALA A 212 10.66 5.34 -2.02
N ILE A 213 10.87 5.67 -0.73
CA ILE A 213 11.27 4.75 0.33
C ILE A 213 10.05 4.60 1.25
N ASP A 214 9.59 3.37 1.47
CA ASP A 214 8.40 3.05 2.28
C ASP A 214 7.17 3.91 1.93
N GLY A 215 6.99 4.17 0.62
CA GLY A 215 5.91 5.00 0.09
C GLY A 215 6.18 6.51 0.10
N LEU A 216 7.20 6.99 0.81
CA LEU A 216 7.55 8.40 0.87
C LEU A 216 8.45 8.81 -0.29
N PRO A 217 8.07 9.78 -1.13
CA PRO A 217 8.92 10.28 -2.21
C PRO A 217 10.28 10.77 -1.69
N CYS A 218 11.33 10.41 -2.40
CA CYS A 218 12.68 10.81 -2.05
C CYS A 218 13.45 11.25 -3.28
N GLU A 219 13.91 12.51 -3.29
CA GLU A 219 14.69 13.12 -4.37
C GLU A 219 16.20 13.19 -4.06
N LYS A 220 16.61 12.68 -2.88
CA LYS A 220 18.01 12.73 -2.42
C LYS A 220 18.71 11.40 -2.72
N PRO A 221 19.61 11.32 -3.74
CA PRO A 221 20.31 10.09 -4.07
C PRO A 221 21.20 9.54 -2.95
N ASP A 222 21.68 10.41 -2.09
CA ASP A 222 22.53 10.09 -0.94
C ASP A 222 21.78 9.71 0.33
N LYS A 223 20.44 9.72 0.32
CA LYS A 223 19.62 9.28 1.46
C LYS A 223 19.99 7.86 1.88
N PRO A 224 20.35 7.64 3.14
CA PRO A 224 20.59 6.28 3.66
C PRO A 224 19.31 5.44 3.62
N VAL A 225 19.45 4.19 3.21
CA VAL A 225 18.37 3.19 3.17
C VAL A 225 18.58 2.24 4.33
N PRO A 226 17.61 2.12 5.27
CA PRO A 226 17.69 1.14 6.34
C PRO A 226 17.39 -0.28 5.83
N GLU A 227 17.82 -1.28 6.61
CA GLU A 227 17.41 -2.67 6.40
C GLU A 227 15.88 -2.79 6.52
N GLY A 228 15.29 -3.64 5.69
CA GLY A 228 13.84 -3.84 5.62
C GLY A 228 13.09 -2.84 4.73
N ALA A 229 13.70 -1.70 4.38
CA ALA A 229 13.03 -0.66 3.60
C ALA A 229 12.59 -1.15 2.21
N LYS A 230 11.36 -0.83 1.83
CA LYS A 230 10.80 -1.05 0.49
C LYS A 230 11.04 0.19 -0.36
N ILE A 231 11.67 0.02 -1.52
CA ILE A 231 11.96 1.11 -2.47
C ILE A 231 11.16 0.87 -3.73
N SER A 232 10.34 1.82 -4.12
CA SER A 232 9.65 1.82 -5.41
C SER A 232 10.27 2.85 -6.34
N VAL A 233 10.48 2.47 -7.61
CA VAL A 233 10.98 3.38 -8.64
C VAL A 233 10.05 3.32 -9.85
N ARG A 234 9.40 4.46 -10.16
CA ARG A 234 8.46 4.55 -11.28
C ARG A 234 9.14 4.16 -12.59
N GLY A 235 8.58 3.14 -13.26
CA GLY A 235 9.10 2.60 -14.51
C GLY A 235 10.11 1.45 -14.34
N LEU A 236 10.58 1.14 -13.12
CA LEU A 236 11.49 0.02 -12.85
C LEU A 236 10.85 -1.07 -11.95
N GLY A 237 9.90 -0.70 -11.08
CA GLY A 237 9.25 -1.63 -10.15
C GLY A 237 9.63 -1.38 -8.70
N LYS A 238 9.59 -2.46 -7.88
CA LYS A 238 9.84 -2.42 -6.44
C LYS A 238 11.01 -3.32 -6.06
N ILE A 239 11.78 -2.90 -5.05
CA ILE A 239 12.83 -3.68 -4.40
C ILE A 239 12.72 -3.51 -2.87
N LYS A 240 13.24 -4.47 -2.12
CA LYS A 240 13.39 -4.39 -0.67
C LYS A 240 14.85 -4.63 -0.31
N LEU A 241 15.46 -3.80 0.53
CA LEU A 241 16.76 -4.10 1.14
C LEU A 241 16.53 -5.12 2.26
N ALA A 242 16.57 -6.41 1.90
CA ALA A 242 16.12 -7.48 2.78
C ALA A 242 17.06 -7.76 3.95
N ALA A 243 18.40 -7.68 3.70
CA ALA A 243 19.37 -7.90 4.74
C ALA A 243 20.69 -7.15 4.48
N ILE A 244 21.38 -6.82 5.59
CA ILE A 244 22.72 -6.24 5.63
C ILE A 244 23.64 -7.22 6.37
N ASN A 245 24.49 -7.95 5.62
CA ASN A 245 25.30 -9.06 6.13
C ASN A 245 26.71 -8.65 6.60
N GLY A 246 26.89 -7.36 7.00
CA GLY A 246 28.18 -6.88 7.46
C GLY A 246 29.10 -6.39 6.34
N ARG A 247 30.41 -6.31 6.61
CA ARG A 247 31.41 -5.77 5.68
C ARG A 247 32.36 -6.85 5.16
N THR A 248 32.71 -6.71 3.91
CA THR A 248 33.72 -7.55 3.25
C THR A 248 35.14 -7.12 3.65
N LYS A 249 36.15 -7.94 3.32
CA LYS A 249 37.57 -7.60 3.53
C LYS A 249 38.02 -6.31 2.82
N LYS A 250 37.25 -5.85 1.81
CA LYS A 250 37.49 -4.59 1.06
C LYS A 250 36.61 -3.43 1.57
N ASP A 251 36.12 -3.53 2.81
CA ASP A 251 35.25 -2.55 3.48
C ASP A 251 33.94 -2.23 2.73
N ARG A 252 33.47 -3.13 1.88
CA ARG A 252 32.15 -2.99 1.22
C ARG A 252 31.09 -3.69 2.03
N ILE A 253 29.88 -3.13 2.03
CA ILE A 253 28.71 -3.65 2.75
C ILE A 253 28.08 -4.75 1.91
N SER A 254 28.01 -5.98 2.45
CA SER A 254 27.29 -7.10 1.82
C SER A 254 25.79 -6.96 2.07
N VAL A 255 25.00 -7.03 1.01
CA VAL A 255 23.54 -6.84 1.08
C VAL A 255 22.79 -7.94 0.34
N VAL A 256 21.57 -8.19 0.79
CA VAL A 256 20.56 -8.96 0.07
C VAL A 256 19.42 -8.03 -0.31
N ILE A 257 19.12 -7.96 -1.60
CA ILE A 257 18.03 -7.15 -2.16
C ILE A 257 17.02 -8.10 -2.79
N HIS A 258 15.76 -7.99 -2.39
CA HIS A 258 14.64 -8.67 -3.03
C HIS A 258 14.05 -7.75 -4.11
N ARG A 259 14.02 -8.20 -5.34
CA ARG A 259 13.35 -7.52 -6.44
C ARG A 259 12.03 -8.22 -6.72
N TYR A 260 10.94 -7.48 -6.63
CA TYR A 260 9.61 -7.93 -7.01
C TYR A 260 9.51 -7.93 -8.54
N VAL A 261 9.08 -9.06 -9.14
CA VAL A 261 9.06 -9.27 -10.60
C VAL A 261 7.64 -9.18 -11.13
#